data_6176bfd9147662052a30fb278776a714
#
_entry.id   6176bfd9147662052a30fb278776a714
#
_cell.length_a   1.000
_cell.length_b   1.000
_cell.length_c   1.000
_cell.angle_alpha   90.00
_cell.angle_beta   90.00
_cell.angle_gamma   90.00
#
_symmetry.space_group_name_H-M   'P 1'
#
loop_
_entity.id
_entity.type
_entity.pdbx_description
1 polymer ?
#
loop_
_entity_poly.entity_id
_entity_poly.type
_entity_poly.pdbx_seq_one_letter_code
_entity_poly.pdbx_strand_id
1 'polypeptide(L)'
;MDFDLTQKKIFVAGHNGLVGSAVVRRLTDEDCTVLTADRTALDLRRQSDTETWFAANMPDAVIVCAAHVGGIRANSTYPATFLYDNAQIALNVIESARQSGVEKLLYLSAACTYPRLTDQPIPE
;
A
#
# COMPACT_ATOMS: atom_id res chain seq x y z
N MET A 1 11.32 10.90 -13.92
CA MET A 1 12.44 9.94 -13.65
C MET A 1 11.84 8.55 -13.64
N ASP A 2 12.14 7.75 -14.64
CA ASP A 2 11.62 6.39 -14.75
C ASP A 2 12.34 5.50 -13.73
N PHE A 3 11.56 4.74 -12.96
CA PHE A 3 12.09 3.77 -12.02
C PHE A 3 12.29 2.44 -12.76
N ASP A 4 13.53 1.97 -12.85
CA ASP A 4 13.84 0.70 -13.50
C ASP A 4 13.47 -0.47 -12.57
N LEU A 5 12.62 -1.38 -13.08
CA LEU A 5 12.15 -2.55 -12.35
C LEU A 5 13.13 -3.73 -12.41
N THR A 6 14.12 -3.68 -13.31
CA THR A 6 15.01 -4.81 -13.57
C THR A 6 15.68 -5.34 -12.31
N GLN A 7 15.43 -6.61 -11.99
CA GLN A 7 15.96 -7.33 -10.82
C GLN A 7 15.59 -6.74 -9.46
N LYS A 8 14.62 -5.82 -9.40
CA LYS A 8 14.14 -5.20 -8.17
C LYS A 8 13.12 -6.09 -7.43
N LYS A 9 13.10 -5.98 -6.12
CA LYS A 9 12.08 -6.57 -5.25
C LYS A 9 10.96 -5.57 -5.04
N ILE A 10 9.76 -5.90 -5.51
CA ILE A 10 8.59 -5.00 -5.45
C ILE A 10 7.58 -5.58 -4.48
N PHE A 11 7.37 -4.91 -3.35
CA PHE A 11 6.33 -5.30 -2.41
C PHE A 11 4.98 -4.71 -2.80
N VAL A 12 3.98 -5.58 -3.01
CA VAL A 12 2.60 -5.17 -3.27
C VAL A 12 1.75 -5.45 -2.02
N ALA A 13 1.57 -4.42 -1.20
CA ALA A 13 0.71 -4.49 -0.03
C ALA A 13 -0.77 -4.47 -0.47
N GLY A 14 -1.55 -5.48 -0.05
CA GLY A 14 -2.95 -5.62 -0.46
C GLY A 14 -3.13 -6.34 -1.81
N HIS A 15 -2.23 -7.26 -2.14
CA HIS A 15 -2.19 -8.02 -3.40
C HIS A 15 -3.48 -8.82 -3.70
N ASN A 16 -4.29 -9.17 -2.70
CA ASN A 16 -5.55 -9.90 -2.87
C ASN A 16 -6.75 -8.99 -3.21
N GLY A 17 -6.59 -7.66 -3.12
CA GLY A 17 -7.62 -6.70 -3.49
C GLY A 17 -7.76 -6.50 -5.00
N LEU A 18 -8.80 -5.77 -5.42
CA LEU A 18 -9.07 -5.49 -6.84
C LEU A 18 -7.85 -4.88 -7.55
N VAL A 19 -7.31 -3.80 -7.01
CA VAL A 19 -6.17 -3.08 -7.60
C VAL A 19 -4.88 -3.87 -7.40
N GLY A 20 -4.61 -4.35 -6.17
CA GLY A 20 -3.38 -5.08 -5.86
C GLY A 20 -3.20 -6.33 -6.72
N SER A 21 -4.27 -7.10 -6.96
CA SER A 21 -4.20 -8.27 -7.83
C SER A 21 -3.91 -7.92 -9.30
N ALA A 22 -4.43 -6.79 -9.78
CA ALA A 22 -4.13 -6.29 -11.12
C ALA A 22 -2.67 -5.84 -11.24
N VAL A 23 -2.14 -5.16 -10.21
CA VAL A 23 -0.72 -4.77 -10.13
C VAL A 23 0.17 -5.99 -10.15
N VAL A 24 -0.11 -7.01 -9.33
CA VAL A 24 0.66 -8.26 -9.32
C VAL A 24 0.67 -8.90 -10.70
N ARG A 25 -0.49 -9.06 -11.36
CA ARG A 25 -0.56 -9.61 -12.73
C ARG A 25 0.30 -8.81 -13.70
N ARG A 26 0.28 -7.48 -13.61
CA ARG A 26 1.09 -6.64 -14.51
C ARG A 26 2.58 -6.81 -14.25
N LEU A 27 2.99 -6.93 -13.00
CA LEU A 27 4.39 -7.11 -12.62
C LEU A 27 4.96 -8.50 -12.99
N THR A 28 4.12 -9.52 -13.22
CA THR A 28 4.59 -10.83 -13.67
C THR A 28 5.21 -10.81 -15.08
N ASP A 29 4.93 -9.77 -15.87
CA ASP A 29 5.51 -9.59 -17.21
C ASP A 29 6.82 -8.77 -17.17
N GLU A 30 7.25 -8.32 -15.99
CA GLU A 30 8.46 -7.52 -15.79
C GLU A 30 9.60 -8.36 -15.19
N ASP A 31 10.84 -7.97 -15.45
CA ASP A 31 12.03 -8.59 -14.85
C ASP A 31 12.22 -8.10 -13.39
N CYS A 32 11.32 -8.50 -12.52
CA CYS A 32 11.36 -8.15 -11.10
C CYS A 32 10.87 -9.30 -10.21
N THR A 33 11.17 -9.21 -8.93
CA THR A 33 10.66 -10.14 -7.91
C THR A 33 9.48 -9.51 -7.19
N VAL A 34 8.28 -10.08 -7.33
CA VAL A 34 7.09 -9.59 -6.63
C VAL A 34 7.01 -10.22 -5.25
N LEU A 35 7.01 -9.37 -4.23
CA LEU A 35 6.81 -9.76 -2.83
C LEU A 35 5.36 -9.48 -2.43
N THR A 36 4.74 -10.46 -1.78
CA THR A 36 3.38 -10.34 -1.24
C THR A 36 3.32 -10.94 0.15
N ALA A 37 2.39 -10.49 0.97
CA ALA A 37 2.11 -11.07 2.27
C ALA A 37 0.62 -11.00 2.57
N ASP A 38 0.04 -12.11 3.01
CA ASP A 38 -1.33 -12.15 3.51
C ASP A 38 -1.43 -11.47 4.88
N ARG A 39 -2.62 -11.00 5.24
CA ARG A 39 -2.87 -10.34 6.53
C ARG A 39 -2.56 -11.24 7.73
N THR A 40 -2.63 -12.55 7.57
CA THR A 40 -2.27 -13.52 8.61
C THR A 40 -0.76 -13.63 8.82
N ALA A 41 0.03 -13.38 7.77
CA ALA A 41 1.49 -13.36 7.81
C ALA A 41 2.04 -11.97 8.15
N LEU A 42 1.33 -10.90 7.77
CA LEU A 42 1.73 -9.52 7.99
C LEU A 42 0.51 -8.63 8.25
N ASP A 43 0.27 -8.28 9.50
CA ASP A 43 -0.73 -7.24 9.84
C ASP A 43 -0.07 -5.86 9.83
N LEU A 44 -0.26 -5.12 8.74
CA LEU A 44 0.32 -3.78 8.54
C LEU A 44 -0.13 -2.73 9.59
N ARG A 45 -1.16 -3.04 10.38
CA ARG A 45 -1.57 -2.19 11.51
C ARG A 45 -0.63 -2.33 12.70
N ARG A 46 0.18 -3.37 12.74
CA ARG A 46 1.16 -3.64 13.80
C ARG A 46 2.54 -3.17 13.38
N GLN A 47 3.06 -2.18 14.10
CA GLN A 47 4.36 -1.59 13.79
C GLN A 47 5.47 -2.65 13.80
N SER A 48 5.58 -3.43 14.88
CA SER A 48 6.63 -4.44 15.03
C SER A 48 6.65 -5.49 13.92
N ASP A 49 5.45 -5.92 13.48
CA ASP A 49 5.31 -6.93 12.45
C ASP A 49 5.76 -6.35 11.09
N THR A 50 5.37 -5.09 10.83
CA THR A 50 5.75 -4.37 9.60
C THR A 50 7.25 -4.14 9.55
N GLU A 51 7.85 -3.62 10.61
CA GLU A 51 9.30 -3.39 10.70
C GLU A 51 10.09 -4.69 10.52
N THR A 52 9.68 -5.76 11.20
CA THR A 52 10.32 -7.08 11.10
C THR A 52 10.25 -7.62 9.68
N TRP A 53 9.09 -7.52 9.05
CA TRP A 53 8.89 -7.99 7.68
C TRP A 53 9.74 -7.22 6.67
N PHE A 54 9.77 -5.89 6.78
CA PHE A 54 10.59 -5.04 5.90
C PHE A 54 12.08 -5.32 6.06
N ALA A 55 12.56 -5.47 7.30
CA ALA A 55 13.96 -5.79 7.58
C ALA A 55 14.36 -7.16 7.00
N ALA A 56 13.47 -8.16 7.04
CA ALA A 56 13.75 -9.49 6.53
C ALA A 56 13.70 -9.57 4.99
N ASN A 57 12.81 -8.82 4.34
CA ASN A 57 12.57 -8.93 2.89
C ASN A 57 13.31 -7.86 2.06
N MET A 58 13.61 -6.70 2.64
CA MET A 58 14.34 -5.61 1.99
C MET A 58 13.81 -5.27 0.59
N PRO A 59 12.56 -4.81 0.45
CA PRO A 59 12.02 -4.41 -0.84
C PRO A 59 12.71 -3.15 -1.38
N ASP A 60 12.95 -3.10 -2.69
CA ASP A 60 13.48 -1.93 -3.38
C ASP A 60 12.36 -0.90 -3.65
N ALA A 61 11.15 -1.39 -3.94
CA ALA A 61 9.99 -0.53 -4.10
C ALA A 61 8.76 -1.11 -3.42
N VAL A 62 7.83 -0.24 -3.06
CA VAL A 62 6.57 -0.58 -2.39
C VAL A 62 5.39 0.04 -3.11
N ILE A 63 4.38 -0.77 -3.42
CA ILE A 63 3.09 -0.32 -3.96
C ILE A 63 2.02 -0.64 -2.92
N VAL A 64 1.42 0.40 -2.33
CA VAL A 64 0.42 0.25 -1.27
C VAL A 64 -0.96 0.33 -1.88
N CYS A 65 -1.57 -0.86 -2.02
CA CYS A 65 -2.98 -1.05 -2.40
C CYS A 65 -3.82 -1.50 -1.19
N ALA A 66 -3.20 -1.59 -0.01
CA ALA A 66 -3.82 -2.05 1.21
C ALA A 66 -4.52 -0.91 1.93
N ALA A 67 -5.76 -1.17 2.34
CA ALA A 67 -6.52 -0.34 3.25
C ALA A 67 -7.60 -1.18 3.95
N HIS A 68 -8.05 -0.74 5.11
CA HIS A 68 -9.30 -1.21 5.68
C HIS A 68 -10.43 -0.41 5.03
N VAL A 69 -11.16 -1.04 4.12
CA VAL A 69 -12.23 -0.39 3.34
C VAL A 69 -13.57 -1.06 3.58
N GLY A 70 -14.63 -0.29 3.48
CA GLY A 70 -16.01 -0.76 3.55
C GLY A 70 -16.92 0.12 2.70
N GLY A 71 -18.17 -0.30 2.55
CA GLY A 71 -19.19 0.53 1.89
C GLY A 71 -19.56 1.75 2.75
N ILE A 72 -20.37 2.66 2.18
CA ILE A 72 -20.84 3.90 2.82
C ILE A 72 -21.41 3.64 4.21
N ARG A 73 -22.23 2.60 4.37
CA ARG A 73 -22.85 2.24 5.65
C ARG A 73 -21.80 1.86 6.71
N ALA A 74 -20.83 1.03 6.36
CA ALA A 74 -19.78 0.61 7.29
C ALA A 74 -18.91 1.79 7.72
N ASN A 75 -18.48 2.64 6.77
CA ASN A 75 -17.71 3.84 7.06
C ASN A 75 -18.48 4.82 7.97
N SER A 76 -19.80 4.98 7.77
CA SER A 76 -20.64 5.83 8.62
C SER A 76 -20.85 5.24 10.01
N THR A 77 -20.87 3.90 10.13
CA THR A 77 -21.11 3.22 11.42
C THR A 77 -19.84 3.16 12.28
N TYR A 78 -18.68 2.97 11.66
CA TYR A 78 -17.39 2.77 12.35
C TYR A 78 -16.30 3.74 11.90
N PRO A 79 -16.53 5.06 11.84
CA PRO A 79 -15.58 6.01 11.26
C PRO A 79 -14.24 6.03 12.00
N ALA A 80 -14.25 5.94 13.32
CA ALA A 80 -13.03 5.93 14.13
C ALA A 80 -12.17 4.68 13.87
N THR A 81 -12.78 3.52 13.69
CA THR A 81 -12.06 2.27 13.39
C THR A 81 -11.38 2.34 12.02
N PHE A 82 -12.11 2.81 10.99
CA PHE A 82 -11.54 2.97 9.66
C PHE A 82 -10.40 3.99 9.63
N LEU A 83 -10.57 5.12 10.30
CA LEU A 83 -9.51 6.12 10.41
C LEU A 83 -8.27 5.56 11.11
N TYR A 84 -8.46 4.91 12.27
CA TYR A 84 -7.38 4.35 13.06
C TYR A 84 -6.59 3.28 12.29
N ASP A 85 -7.30 2.28 11.75
CA ASP A 85 -6.65 1.18 11.01
C ASP A 85 -5.87 1.69 9.80
N ASN A 86 -6.46 2.61 9.02
CA ASN A 86 -5.80 3.14 7.82
C ASN A 86 -4.64 4.07 8.15
N ALA A 87 -4.74 4.87 9.21
CA ALA A 87 -3.63 5.68 9.70
C ALA A 87 -2.46 4.79 10.15
N GLN A 88 -2.72 3.71 10.90
CA GLN A 88 -1.69 2.77 11.32
C GLN A 88 -1.01 2.08 10.13
N ILE A 89 -1.78 1.60 9.15
CA ILE A 89 -1.22 1.00 7.92
C ILE A 89 -0.30 2.01 7.23
N ALA A 90 -0.76 3.24 7.01
CA ALA A 90 0.02 4.26 6.32
C ALA A 90 1.32 4.59 7.05
N LEU A 91 1.24 4.90 8.35
CA LEU A 91 2.41 5.26 9.17
C LEU A 91 3.43 4.13 9.24
N ASN A 92 2.97 2.90 9.50
CA ASN A 92 3.86 1.75 9.63
C ASN A 92 4.58 1.44 8.31
N VAL A 93 3.85 1.44 7.18
CA VAL A 93 4.45 1.13 5.88
C VAL A 93 5.43 2.23 5.44
N ILE A 94 5.04 3.50 5.56
CA ILE A 94 5.90 4.63 5.15
C ILE A 94 7.18 4.66 5.98
N GLU A 95 7.08 4.52 7.30
CA GLU A 95 8.25 4.55 8.17
C GLU A 95 9.15 3.32 7.99
N SER A 96 8.56 2.11 7.88
CA SER A 96 9.35 0.91 7.61
C SER A 96 10.05 0.96 6.25
N ALA A 97 9.40 1.50 5.22
CA ALA A 97 10.00 1.72 3.91
C ALA A 97 11.19 2.69 4.00
N ARG A 98 11.03 3.81 4.72
CA ARG A 98 12.10 4.78 4.94
C ARG A 98 13.30 4.15 5.68
N GLN A 99 13.05 3.41 6.75
CA GLN A 99 14.10 2.77 7.55
C GLN A 99 14.84 1.68 6.80
N SER A 100 14.15 0.93 5.94
CA SER A 100 14.72 -0.15 5.12
C SER A 100 15.38 0.33 3.83
N GLY A 101 15.39 1.64 3.56
CA GLY A 101 16.05 2.21 2.38
C GLY A 101 15.29 1.95 1.07
N VAL A 102 13.97 1.81 1.11
CA VAL A 102 13.12 1.67 -0.08
C VAL A 102 13.34 2.85 -1.03
N GLU A 103 13.68 2.57 -2.27
CA GLU A 103 14.01 3.60 -3.29
C GLU A 103 12.75 4.31 -3.80
N LYS A 104 11.61 3.59 -3.91
CA LYS A 104 10.35 4.14 -4.40
C LYS A 104 9.15 3.60 -3.64
N LEU A 105 8.29 4.51 -3.21
CA LEU A 105 7.01 4.16 -2.59
C LEU A 105 5.87 4.83 -3.37
N LEU A 106 4.92 4.02 -3.82
CA LEU A 106 3.66 4.45 -4.41
C LEU A 106 2.52 4.12 -3.45
N TYR A 107 1.88 5.13 -2.90
CA TYR A 107 0.71 4.97 -2.05
C TYR A 107 -0.55 5.35 -2.83
N LEU A 108 -1.42 4.38 -3.08
CA LEU A 108 -2.67 4.63 -3.78
C LEU A 108 -3.65 5.34 -2.86
N SER A 109 -4.05 6.52 -3.26
CA SER A 109 -5.03 7.34 -2.58
C SER A 109 -6.44 7.08 -3.13
N ALA A 110 -7.41 7.91 -2.74
CA ALA A 110 -8.78 7.83 -3.18
C ALA A 110 -9.29 9.22 -3.57
N ALA A 111 -10.28 9.28 -4.45
CA ALA A 111 -10.92 10.54 -4.85
C ALA A 111 -11.48 11.34 -3.65
N CYS A 112 -11.78 10.66 -2.54
CA CYS A 112 -12.27 11.29 -1.30
C CYS A 112 -11.22 12.14 -0.58
N THR A 113 -9.95 12.14 -0.99
CA THR A 113 -8.92 13.06 -0.47
C THR A 113 -9.03 14.46 -1.05
N TYR A 114 -9.72 14.61 -2.17
CA TYR A 114 -9.96 15.91 -2.80
C TYR A 114 -11.18 16.62 -2.19
N PRO A 115 -11.28 17.96 -2.31
CA PRO A 115 -12.44 18.69 -1.84
C PRO A 115 -13.75 18.16 -2.45
N ARG A 116 -14.84 18.19 -1.66
CA ARG A 116 -16.17 17.75 -2.12
C ARG A 116 -16.64 18.48 -3.38
N LEU A 117 -16.34 19.78 -3.45
CA LEU A 117 -16.62 20.63 -4.60
C LEU A 117 -15.28 20.94 -5.27
N THR A 118 -15.03 20.29 -6.39
CA THR A 118 -13.83 20.49 -7.21
C THR A 118 -14.20 20.36 -8.69
N ASP A 119 -13.41 20.95 -9.55
CA ASP A 119 -13.60 20.86 -11.00
C ASP A 119 -13.50 19.42 -11.50
N GLN A 120 -14.18 19.14 -12.62
CA GLN A 120 -14.13 17.82 -13.25
C GLN A 120 -13.57 17.96 -14.68
N PRO A 121 -12.56 17.13 -15.06
CA PRO A 121 -11.85 16.13 -14.24
C PRO A 121 -11.08 16.77 -13.09
N ILE A 122 -10.92 16.02 -11.97
CA ILE A 122 -10.21 16.51 -10.78
C ILE A 122 -8.76 16.80 -11.17
N PRO A 123 -8.27 18.05 -10.99
CA PRO A 123 -6.87 18.38 -11.26
C PRO A 123 -5.97 17.79 -10.16
N GLU A 124 -4.81 17.27 -10.56
CA GLU A 124 -3.75 16.82 -9.64
C GLU A 124 -2.83 17.97 -9.20
#